data_c1b1643b8f91508193ccc3b28e3b1fac
#
_entry.id   c1b1643b8f91508193ccc3b28e3b1fac
#
_cell.length_a   1.000
_cell.length_b   1.000
_cell.length_c   1.000
_cell.angle_alpha   90.00
_cell.angle_beta   90.00
_cell.angle_gamma   90.00
#
_symmetry.space_group_name_H-M   'P 1'
#
loop_
_entity.id
_entity.type
_entity.pdbx_description
1 polymer ?
#
loop_
_entity_poly.entity_id
_entity_poly.type
_entity_poly.pdbx_seq_one_letter_code
_entity_poly.pdbx_strand_id
1 'polypeptide(L)'
;EEPYNRELLSIGQKILKILEELSKFLIIELKCARLLLKESGQKNLRINRNNKRFIYLISPKYIKNNDFYSKLKQVLSSNKVNFFQLRLKKEKRKKKIIIAKKIKKICKKYKVKFLINDDPIFAKKINADGCHLGQKDMNILKARKILKNKIIGITCHNSINLAKRAISSGADYLAFGAFYSSKTKKVRYKARLKVLSITRGITNIPIVAIGGIKDTNYKKLLLNKANFLAISDYIWNNKKLNPREAVNKLV
;
A
#
# COMPACT_ATOMS: atom_id res chain seq x y z
N GLU A 1 22.53 55.95 26.96
CA GLU A 1 22.96 54.93 25.95
C GLU A 1 23.40 53.61 26.58
N GLU A 2 23.94 53.54 27.78
CA GLU A 2 24.36 52.27 28.45
C GLU A 2 23.23 51.28 28.81
N PRO A 3 22.03 51.67 29.28
CA PRO A 3 21.00 50.68 29.61
C PRO A 3 20.38 49.99 28.42
N TYR A 4 20.24 50.66 27.29
CA TYR A 4 19.66 50.11 26.04
C TYR A 4 20.55 49.01 25.40
N ASN A 5 21.86 49.18 25.45
CA ASN A 5 22.82 48.21 24.98
C ASN A 5 22.84 46.92 25.82
N ARG A 6 22.61 47.02 27.15
CA ARG A 6 22.52 45.83 28.02
C ARG A 6 21.26 45.00 27.76
N GLU A 7 20.15 45.65 27.42
CA GLU A 7 18.89 44.98 27.12
C GLU A 7 18.95 44.25 25.78
N LEU A 8 19.55 44.87 24.77
CA LEU A 8 19.81 44.22 23.43
C LEU A 8 20.74 43.02 23.54
N LEU A 9 21.81 43.11 24.37
CA LEU A 9 22.70 41.99 24.66
C LEU A 9 21.98 40.84 25.36
N SER A 10 21.09 41.13 26.32
CA SER A 10 20.29 40.14 27.03
C SER A 10 19.29 39.43 26.09
N ILE A 11 18.65 40.16 25.18
CA ILE A 11 17.76 39.60 24.15
C ILE A 11 18.55 38.73 23.18
N GLY A 12 19.70 39.17 22.70
CA GLY A 12 20.57 38.41 21.85
C GLY A 12 21.02 37.08 22.45
N GLN A 13 21.40 37.08 23.74
CA GLN A 13 21.75 35.85 24.47
C GLN A 13 20.55 34.90 24.64
N LYS A 14 19.35 35.40 24.86
CA LYS A 14 18.12 34.58 24.92
C LYS A 14 17.80 33.94 23.57
N ILE A 15 17.94 34.70 22.49
CA ILE A 15 17.73 34.17 21.11
C ILE A 15 18.76 33.09 20.79
N LEU A 16 20.05 33.31 21.11
CA LEU A 16 21.09 32.30 20.90
C LEU A 16 20.78 31.00 21.65
N LYS A 17 20.33 31.09 22.90
CA LYS A 17 19.97 29.93 23.71
C LYS A 17 18.79 29.17 23.13
N ILE A 18 17.79 29.85 22.59
CA ILE A 18 16.64 29.22 21.89
C ILE A 18 17.11 28.54 20.63
N LEU A 19 17.98 29.15 19.83
CA LEU A 19 18.52 28.56 18.60
C LEU A 19 19.36 27.31 18.88
N GLU A 20 20.16 27.32 19.97
CA GLU A 20 20.90 26.11 20.39
C GLU A 20 19.96 24.97 20.80
N GLU A 21 18.89 25.23 21.53
CA GLU A 21 17.91 24.21 21.92
C GLU A 21 17.17 23.66 20.71
N LEU A 22 16.77 24.53 19.76
CA LEU A 22 16.15 24.11 18.51
C LEU A 22 17.10 23.26 17.67
N SER A 23 18.40 23.61 17.61
CA SER A 23 19.41 22.81 16.89
C SER A 23 19.61 21.43 17.50
N LYS A 24 19.66 21.34 18.85
CA LYS A 24 19.73 20.05 19.57
C LYS A 24 18.50 19.19 19.29
N PHE A 25 17.30 19.80 19.28
CA PHE A 25 16.05 19.11 18.97
C PHE A 25 16.06 18.57 17.52
N LEU A 26 16.49 19.38 16.56
CA LEU A 26 16.62 18.98 15.15
C LEU A 26 17.62 17.81 14.96
N ILE A 27 18.76 17.86 15.68
CA ILE A 27 19.76 16.80 15.65
C ILE A 27 19.23 15.49 16.25
N ILE A 28 18.42 15.57 17.30
CA ILE A 28 17.76 14.41 17.92
C ILE A 28 16.73 13.84 16.95
N GLU A 29 15.90 14.66 16.31
CA GLU A 29 14.93 14.24 15.30
C GLU A 29 15.62 13.59 14.10
N LEU A 30 16.71 14.17 13.59
CA LEU A 30 17.52 13.60 12.51
C LEU A 30 18.21 12.29 12.91
N LYS A 31 18.69 12.16 14.15
CA LYS A 31 19.24 10.90 14.69
C LYS A 31 18.15 9.86 14.87
N CYS A 32 16.98 10.20 15.40
CA CYS A 32 15.82 9.32 15.49
C CYS A 32 15.32 8.89 14.10
N ALA A 33 15.23 9.81 13.13
CA ALA A 33 14.89 9.49 11.75
C ALA A 33 15.93 8.56 11.11
N ARG A 34 17.22 8.78 11.39
CA ARG A 34 18.33 7.93 10.88
C ARG A 34 18.37 6.55 11.54
N LEU A 35 18.05 6.43 12.83
CA LEU A 35 17.89 5.18 13.55
C LEU A 35 16.64 4.42 13.07
N LEU A 36 15.51 5.10 12.91
CA LEU A 36 14.30 4.53 12.33
C LEU A 36 14.51 4.06 10.88
N LEU A 37 15.34 4.76 10.09
CA LEU A 37 15.75 4.33 8.74
C LEU A 37 16.74 3.16 8.75
N LYS A 38 17.57 3.00 9.79
CA LYS A 38 18.47 1.85 9.95
C LYS A 38 17.78 0.62 10.53
N GLU A 39 16.83 0.81 11.46
CA GLU A 39 16.06 -0.29 12.05
C GLU A 39 14.87 -0.72 11.18
N SER A 40 14.27 0.17 10.38
CA SER A 40 13.45 -0.23 9.27
C SER A 40 14.39 -0.82 8.22
N GLY A 41 14.67 -2.09 8.34
CA GLY A 41 15.20 -2.87 7.21
C GLY A 41 14.19 -2.79 6.07
N GLN A 42 14.05 -1.62 5.47
CA GLN A 42 13.32 -1.43 4.22
C GLN A 42 14.04 -2.32 3.22
N LYS A 43 13.62 -3.58 3.17
CA LYS A 43 13.75 -4.38 1.95
C LYS A 43 12.96 -3.59 0.92
N ASN A 44 13.64 -2.59 0.34
CA ASN A 44 13.14 -1.88 -0.81
C ASN A 44 12.49 -2.91 -1.71
N LEU A 45 11.17 -2.83 -1.88
CA LEU A 45 10.49 -3.43 -3.00
C LEU A 45 11.10 -2.77 -4.23
N ARG A 46 12.32 -3.25 -4.63
CA ARG A 46 13.00 -2.74 -5.82
C ARG A 46 12.09 -3.01 -6.98
N ILE A 47 11.39 -1.96 -7.37
CA ILE A 47 10.61 -1.99 -8.60
C ILE A 47 11.64 -1.96 -9.71
N ASN A 48 11.97 -3.14 -10.21
CA ASN A 48 12.73 -3.23 -11.43
C ASN A 48 11.88 -2.54 -12.52
N ARG A 49 12.36 -1.43 -13.09
CA ARG A 49 11.64 -0.65 -14.11
C ARG A 49 11.25 -1.47 -15.34
N ASN A 50 11.91 -2.60 -15.56
CA ASN A 50 11.59 -3.60 -16.58
C ASN A 50 10.54 -4.62 -16.13
N ASN A 51 9.93 -4.46 -14.95
CA ASN A 51 9.01 -5.47 -14.41
C ASN A 51 7.63 -5.29 -15.04
N LYS A 52 7.28 -6.17 -15.98
CA LYS A 52 5.96 -6.30 -16.61
C LYS A 52 4.82 -6.63 -15.60
N ARG A 53 5.15 -6.85 -14.31
CA ARG A 53 4.21 -7.23 -13.25
C ARG A 53 3.68 -6.01 -12.51
N PHE A 54 2.67 -5.36 -13.03
CA PHE A 54 2.07 -4.17 -12.42
C PHE A 54 0.66 -4.40 -11.84
N ILE A 55 0.15 -5.64 -11.89
CA ILE A 55 -1.19 -5.96 -11.38
C ILE A 55 -1.10 -6.35 -9.90
N TYR A 56 -1.93 -5.68 -9.10
CA TYR A 56 -2.26 -6.02 -7.74
C TYR A 56 -3.66 -6.63 -7.73
N LEU A 57 -3.74 -7.95 -7.75
CA LEU A 57 -5.00 -8.67 -7.87
C LEU A 57 -5.68 -8.78 -6.51
N ILE A 58 -6.94 -8.34 -6.41
CA ILE A 58 -7.76 -8.53 -5.21
C ILE A 58 -8.74 -9.67 -5.46
N SER A 59 -8.95 -10.54 -4.47
CA SER A 59 -9.91 -11.65 -4.57
C SER A 59 -11.32 -11.15 -4.88
N PRO A 60 -12.18 -11.98 -5.47
CA PRO A 60 -13.61 -11.68 -5.54
C PRO A 60 -14.20 -11.59 -4.13
N LYS A 61 -15.41 -11.04 -4.02
CA LYS A 61 -16.13 -10.86 -2.76
C LYS A 61 -16.43 -12.19 -2.05
N TYR A 62 -16.67 -13.22 -2.83
CA TYR A 62 -16.95 -14.59 -2.37
C TYR A 62 -16.15 -15.60 -3.19
N ILE A 63 -15.71 -16.68 -2.54
CA ILE A 63 -15.08 -17.83 -3.18
C ILE A 63 -15.96 -19.02 -2.86
N LYS A 64 -16.79 -19.44 -3.85
CA LYS A 64 -17.84 -20.44 -3.65
C LYS A 64 -17.40 -21.88 -3.95
N ASN A 65 -16.55 -22.08 -4.94
CA ASN A 65 -16.20 -23.41 -5.48
C ASN A 65 -14.72 -23.52 -5.87
N ASN A 66 -14.33 -24.73 -6.29
CA ASN A 66 -12.96 -25.02 -6.70
C ASN A 66 -12.55 -24.39 -8.04
N ASP A 67 -13.50 -24.01 -8.89
CA ASP A 67 -13.26 -23.33 -10.17
C ASP A 67 -12.45 -22.03 -10.00
N PHE A 68 -12.67 -21.31 -8.90
CA PHE A 68 -11.87 -20.13 -8.56
C PHE A 68 -10.36 -20.43 -8.53
N TYR A 69 -9.93 -21.56 -7.98
CA TYR A 69 -8.50 -21.87 -7.88
C TYR A 69 -7.88 -22.19 -9.24
N SER A 70 -8.65 -22.81 -10.14
CA SER A 70 -8.24 -23.04 -11.54
C SER A 70 -8.08 -21.70 -12.26
N LYS A 71 -9.08 -20.82 -12.20
CA LYS A 71 -9.03 -19.46 -12.75
C LYS A 71 -7.88 -18.64 -12.15
N LEU A 72 -7.64 -18.73 -10.83
CA LEU A 72 -6.51 -18.07 -10.19
C LEU A 72 -5.17 -18.54 -10.77
N LYS A 73 -4.97 -19.84 -10.95
CA LYS A 73 -3.74 -20.38 -11.57
C LYS A 73 -3.54 -19.83 -12.98
N GLN A 74 -4.60 -19.79 -13.80
CA GLN A 74 -4.57 -19.23 -15.15
C GLN A 74 -4.22 -17.74 -15.16
N VAL A 75 -4.77 -16.95 -14.22
CA VAL A 75 -4.45 -15.53 -14.08
C VAL A 75 -2.98 -15.34 -13.67
N LEU A 76 -2.50 -16.08 -12.67
CA LEU A 76 -1.14 -15.94 -12.18
C LEU A 76 -0.09 -16.43 -13.18
N SER A 77 -0.42 -17.41 -14.05
CA SER A 77 0.47 -17.86 -15.12
C SER A 77 0.69 -16.81 -16.24
N SER A 78 -0.09 -15.73 -16.28
CA SER A 78 0.13 -14.60 -17.18
C SER A 78 1.43 -13.83 -16.90
N ASN A 79 2.04 -14.05 -15.73
CA ASN A 79 3.24 -13.37 -15.27
C ASN A 79 3.09 -11.84 -15.12
N LYS A 80 1.86 -11.31 -15.07
CA LYS A 80 1.56 -9.87 -14.91
C LYS A 80 1.21 -9.47 -13.49
N VAL A 81 0.91 -10.45 -12.61
CA VAL A 81 0.49 -10.22 -11.22
C VAL A 81 1.68 -10.24 -10.27
N ASN A 82 1.83 -9.18 -9.47
CA ASN A 82 2.86 -9.09 -8.43
C ASN A 82 2.30 -9.40 -7.04
N PHE A 83 1.09 -8.91 -6.76
CA PHE A 83 0.42 -9.09 -5.48
C PHE A 83 -0.94 -9.75 -5.64
N PHE A 84 -1.29 -10.61 -4.70
CA PHE A 84 -2.65 -11.11 -4.52
C PHE A 84 -3.14 -10.79 -3.10
N GLN A 85 -4.21 -10.00 -2.98
CA GLN A 85 -4.85 -9.69 -1.71
C GLN A 85 -6.09 -10.54 -1.49
N LEU A 86 -6.14 -11.30 -0.40
CA LEU A 86 -7.34 -12.01 0.03
C LEU A 86 -8.26 -11.10 0.83
N ARG A 87 -9.44 -10.76 0.26
CA ARG A 87 -10.42 -9.86 0.84
C ARG A 87 -11.79 -10.52 0.95
N LEU A 88 -11.99 -11.32 2.00
CA LEU A 88 -13.22 -12.05 2.33
C LEU A 88 -13.83 -11.51 3.63
N LYS A 89 -14.50 -10.36 3.58
CA LYS A 89 -15.00 -9.66 4.79
C LYS A 89 -16.10 -10.42 5.53
N LYS A 90 -16.94 -11.15 4.80
CA LYS A 90 -18.12 -11.86 5.36
C LYS A 90 -17.89 -13.36 5.58
N GLU A 91 -16.68 -13.88 5.30
CA GLU A 91 -16.42 -15.32 5.41
C GLU A 91 -16.08 -15.72 6.85
N LYS A 92 -16.60 -16.87 7.31
CA LYS A 92 -16.32 -17.45 8.64
C LYS A 92 -14.83 -17.78 8.79
N ARG A 93 -14.27 -17.55 9.99
CA ARG A 93 -12.83 -17.70 10.26
C ARG A 93 -12.25 -19.05 9.85
N LYS A 94 -12.93 -20.16 10.21
CA LYS A 94 -12.48 -21.53 9.86
C LYS A 94 -12.32 -21.69 8.35
N LYS A 95 -13.34 -21.31 7.55
CA LYS A 95 -13.33 -21.40 6.09
C LYS A 95 -12.30 -20.46 5.46
N LYS A 96 -12.15 -19.22 6.00
CA LYS A 96 -11.13 -18.26 5.56
C LYS A 96 -9.71 -18.81 5.70
N ILE A 97 -9.40 -19.58 6.76
CA ILE A 97 -8.09 -20.22 6.96
C ILE A 97 -7.82 -21.24 5.85
N ILE A 98 -8.79 -22.11 5.54
CA ILE A 98 -8.65 -23.14 4.50
C ILE A 98 -8.39 -22.48 3.15
N ILE A 99 -9.20 -21.49 2.78
CA ILE A 99 -9.07 -20.73 1.53
C ILE A 99 -7.69 -20.05 1.47
N ALA A 100 -7.29 -19.36 2.55
CA ALA A 100 -6.02 -18.65 2.61
C ALA A 100 -4.82 -19.57 2.42
N LYS A 101 -4.81 -20.74 3.07
CA LYS A 101 -3.74 -21.74 2.91
C LYS A 101 -3.62 -22.24 1.46
N LYS A 102 -4.76 -22.56 0.80
CA LYS A 102 -4.79 -22.98 -0.61
C LYS A 102 -4.26 -21.89 -1.54
N ILE A 103 -4.74 -20.65 -1.38
CA ILE A 103 -4.30 -19.50 -2.20
C ILE A 103 -2.83 -19.20 -1.99
N LYS A 104 -2.35 -19.18 -0.72
CA LYS A 104 -0.93 -18.97 -0.41
C LYS A 104 -0.03 -19.97 -1.15
N LYS A 105 -0.40 -21.26 -1.16
CA LYS A 105 0.34 -22.30 -1.90
C LYS A 105 0.40 -22.00 -3.40
N ILE A 106 -0.72 -21.54 -3.98
CA ILE A 106 -0.78 -21.15 -5.40
C ILE A 106 0.10 -19.91 -5.63
N CYS A 107 -0.05 -18.84 -4.84
CA CYS A 107 0.76 -17.62 -4.98
C CYS A 107 2.27 -17.91 -4.90
N LYS A 108 2.69 -18.79 -3.96
CA LYS A 108 4.10 -19.21 -3.83
C LYS A 108 4.62 -19.86 -5.13
N LYS A 109 3.84 -20.76 -5.75
CA LYS A 109 4.21 -21.42 -7.03
C LYS A 109 4.47 -20.41 -8.14
N TYR A 110 3.68 -19.33 -8.23
CA TYR A 110 3.79 -18.31 -9.27
C TYR A 110 4.64 -17.09 -8.85
N LYS A 111 5.35 -17.16 -7.71
CA LYS A 111 6.18 -16.08 -7.16
C LYS A 111 5.39 -14.75 -6.99
N VAL A 112 4.11 -14.85 -6.60
CA VAL A 112 3.21 -13.72 -6.31
C VAL A 112 3.15 -13.52 -4.80
N LYS A 113 3.28 -12.26 -4.32
CA LYS A 113 3.19 -11.92 -2.91
C LYS A 113 1.74 -12.01 -2.44
N PHE A 114 1.51 -12.79 -1.38
CA PHE A 114 0.19 -13.05 -0.82
C PHE A 114 -0.08 -12.15 0.39
N LEU A 115 -1.08 -11.28 0.28
CA LEU A 115 -1.45 -10.30 1.30
C LEU A 115 -2.84 -10.57 1.88
N ILE A 116 -3.03 -10.24 3.15
CA ILE A 116 -4.32 -10.29 3.84
C ILE A 116 -4.90 -8.88 3.95
N ASN A 117 -6.21 -8.77 3.73
CA ASN A 117 -6.93 -7.52 3.91
C ASN A 117 -7.31 -7.31 5.38
N ASP A 118 -7.05 -6.12 5.93
CA ASP A 118 -7.48 -5.55 7.23
C ASP A 118 -6.93 -6.25 8.51
N ASP A 119 -6.40 -7.47 8.46
CA ASP A 119 -6.15 -8.31 9.64
C ASP A 119 -4.67 -8.77 9.76
N PRO A 120 -3.79 -7.99 10.44
CA PRO A 120 -2.39 -8.35 10.64
C PRO A 120 -2.20 -9.62 11.48
N ILE A 121 -3.09 -9.87 12.46
CA ILE A 121 -3.03 -11.08 13.30
C ILE A 121 -3.27 -12.33 12.44
N PHE A 122 -4.27 -12.26 11.57
CA PHE A 122 -4.52 -13.34 10.63
C PHE A 122 -3.39 -13.51 9.61
N ALA A 123 -2.83 -12.41 9.10
CA ALA A 123 -1.68 -12.47 8.22
C ALA A 123 -0.48 -13.17 8.87
N LYS A 124 -0.19 -12.87 10.15
CA LYS A 124 0.82 -13.58 10.94
C LYS A 124 0.48 -15.06 11.10
N LYS A 125 -0.76 -15.39 11.52
CA LYS A 125 -1.22 -16.77 11.77
C LYS A 125 -1.03 -17.70 10.57
N ILE A 126 -1.35 -17.23 9.36
CA ILE A 126 -1.20 -18.03 8.13
C ILE A 126 0.16 -17.83 7.45
N ASN A 127 1.04 -17.05 8.06
CA ASN A 127 2.34 -16.67 7.52
C ASN A 127 2.23 -16.10 6.08
N ALA A 128 1.34 -15.11 5.88
CA ALA A 128 1.25 -14.37 4.63
C ALA A 128 2.48 -13.49 4.41
N ASP A 129 2.70 -12.99 3.19
CA ASP A 129 3.79 -12.04 2.88
C ASP A 129 3.53 -10.65 3.49
N GLY A 130 2.28 -10.34 3.85
CA GLY A 130 1.93 -9.08 4.48
C GLY A 130 0.44 -8.83 4.63
N CYS A 131 0.10 -7.56 4.87
CA CYS A 131 -1.26 -7.12 5.10
C CYS A 131 -1.51 -5.76 4.43
N HIS A 132 -2.76 -5.52 4.00
CA HIS A 132 -3.24 -4.20 3.56
C HIS A 132 -4.23 -3.64 4.56
N LEU A 133 -4.04 -2.41 5.01
CA LEU A 133 -4.84 -1.75 6.03
C LEU A 133 -5.56 -0.52 5.46
N GLY A 134 -6.81 -0.34 5.83
CA GLY A 134 -7.56 0.90 5.67
C GLY A 134 -7.41 1.81 6.87
N GLN A 135 -7.99 3.02 6.80
CA GLN A 135 -7.88 4.05 7.85
C GLN A 135 -8.59 3.72 9.17
N LYS A 136 -9.52 2.75 9.15
CA LYS A 136 -10.26 2.30 10.34
C LYS A 136 -9.75 0.98 10.91
N ASP A 137 -8.75 0.39 10.26
CA ASP A 137 -8.16 -0.87 10.68
C ASP A 137 -7.06 -0.64 11.72
N MET A 138 -6.32 -1.68 12.08
CA MET A 138 -5.22 -1.59 13.04
C MET A 138 -4.18 -0.54 12.58
N ASN A 139 -3.72 0.29 13.51
CA ASN A 139 -2.66 1.27 13.27
C ASN A 139 -1.37 0.58 12.76
N ILE A 140 -0.63 1.25 11.86
CA ILE A 140 0.60 0.71 11.23
C ILE A 140 1.63 0.29 12.28
N LEU A 141 1.89 1.12 13.29
CA LEU A 141 2.91 0.83 14.31
C LEU A 141 2.57 -0.45 15.09
N LYS A 142 1.29 -0.66 15.44
CA LYS A 142 0.81 -1.90 16.07
C LYS A 142 0.93 -3.08 15.10
N ALA A 143 0.54 -2.91 13.84
CA ALA A 143 0.65 -3.93 12.82
C ALA A 143 2.13 -4.30 12.54
N ARG A 144 3.05 -3.32 12.54
CA ARG A 144 4.48 -3.53 12.38
C ARG A 144 5.09 -4.38 13.50
N LYS A 145 4.69 -4.15 14.78
CA LYS A 145 5.09 -5.00 15.90
C LYS A 145 4.69 -6.47 15.69
N ILE A 146 3.51 -6.74 15.11
CA ILE A 146 3.00 -8.08 14.84
C ILE A 146 3.69 -8.73 13.62
N LEU A 147 3.82 -7.96 12.54
CA LEU A 147 4.26 -8.46 11.23
C LEU A 147 5.76 -8.32 11.00
N LYS A 148 6.46 -7.57 11.85
CA LYS A 148 7.93 -7.31 11.73
C LYS A 148 8.30 -6.85 10.30
N ASN A 149 9.09 -7.63 9.59
CA ASN A 149 9.62 -7.32 8.25
C ASN A 149 8.67 -7.69 7.09
N LYS A 150 7.40 -7.99 7.37
CA LYS A 150 6.40 -8.29 6.33
C LYS A 150 5.81 -7.02 5.73
N ILE A 151 5.26 -7.15 4.54
CA ILE A 151 4.69 -6.02 3.79
C ILE A 151 3.46 -5.47 4.49
N ILE A 152 3.43 -4.15 4.73
CA ILE A 152 2.26 -3.41 5.21
C ILE A 152 1.93 -2.30 4.22
N GLY A 153 0.77 -2.40 3.59
CA GLY A 153 0.25 -1.35 2.72
C GLY A 153 -0.90 -0.58 3.36
N ILE A 154 -1.05 0.68 3.00
CA ILE A 154 -2.05 1.58 3.58
C ILE A 154 -2.89 2.26 2.50
N THR A 155 -4.22 2.29 2.73
CA THR A 155 -5.14 3.12 1.94
C THR A 155 -5.02 4.59 2.35
N CYS A 156 -4.70 5.47 1.39
CA CYS A 156 -4.59 6.92 1.59
C CYS A 156 -5.72 7.73 0.93
N HIS A 157 -6.72 7.06 0.32
CA HIS A 157 -7.84 7.68 -0.38
C HIS A 157 -7.39 8.67 -1.46
N ASN A 158 -7.58 10.00 -1.27
CA ASN A 158 -7.10 11.09 -2.12
C ASN A 158 -6.31 12.11 -1.26
N SER A 159 -5.61 11.66 -0.22
CA SER A 159 -5.01 12.54 0.78
C SER A 159 -3.49 12.38 0.85
N ILE A 160 -2.78 13.47 0.56
CA ILE A 160 -1.32 13.58 0.73
C ILE A 160 -0.94 13.52 2.21
N ASN A 161 -1.76 14.09 3.10
CA ASN A 161 -1.50 14.04 4.55
C ASN A 161 -1.57 12.61 5.09
N LEU A 162 -2.52 11.79 4.61
CA LEU A 162 -2.56 10.36 4.94
C LEU A 162 -1.33 9.62 4.40
N ALA A 163 -0.86 9.98 3.21
CA ALA A 163 0.35 9.41 2.64
C ALA A 163 1.59 9.76 3.47
N LYS A 164 1.79 11.04 3.82
CA LYS A 164 2.91 11.48 4.66
C LYS A 164 2.94 10.73 6.00
N ARG A 165 1.78 10.63 6.68
CA ARG A 165 1.67 9.86 7.94
C ARG A 165 1.97 8.38 7.76
N ALA A 166 1.52 7.76 6.66
CA ALA A 166 1.79 6.36 6.38
C ALA A 166 3.29 6.12 6.12
N ILE A 167 3.96 7.03 5.39
CA ILE A 167 5.41 7.00 5.12
C ILE A 167 6.18 7.07 6.44
N SER A 168 5.91 8.06 7.29
CA SER A 168 6.59 8.22 8.58
C SER A 168 6.34 7.07 9.55
N SER A 169 5.21 6.37 9.40
CA SER A 169 4.88 5.17 10.20
C SER A 169 5.43 3.85 9.61
N GLY A 170 6.21 3.89 8.52
CA GLY A 170 6.86 2.72 7.94
C GLY A 170 5.97 1.84 7.05
N ALA A 171 5.06 2.44 6.27
CA ALA A 171 4.32 1.72 5.23
C ALA A 171 5.25 1.28 4.09
N ASP A 172 5.04 0.07 3.56
CA ASP A 172 5.81 -0.46 2.44
C ASP A 172 5.20 -0.08 1.08
N TYR A 173 3.94 0.30 1.02
CA TYR A 173 3.29 0.90 -0.15
C TYR A 173 2.05 1.71 0.24
N LEU A 174 1.68 2.65 -0.62
CA LEU A 174 0.52 3.53 -0.47
C LEU A 174 -0.53 3.21 -1.52
N ALA A 175 -1.82 3.14 -1.14
CA ALA A 175 -2.91 2.92 -2.07
C ALA A 175 -3.85 4.12 -2.14
N PHE A 176 -4.07 4.64 -3.34
CA PHE A 176 -4.97 5.76 -3.62
C PHE A 176 -6.18 5.33 -4.44
N GLY A 177 -7.33 5.90 -4.16
CA GLY A 177 -8.57 5.60 -4.87
C GLY A 177 -9.83 5.98 -4.07
N ALA A 178 -11.00 5.82 -4.67
CA ALA A 178 -11.20 5.20 -5.99
C ALA A 178 -11.01 6.22 -7.13
N PHE A 179 -10.33 5.80 -8.18
CA PHE A 179 -10.14 6.68 -9.36
C PHE A 179 -11.36 6.68 -10.27
N TYR A 180 -12.04 5.54 -10.40
CA TYR A 180 -13.23 5.37 -11.23
C TYR A 180 -14.36 4.71 -10.43
N SER A 181 -15.58 4.87 -10.92
CA SER A 181 -16.76 4.22 -10.33
C SER A 181 -16.63 2.71 -10.37
N SER A 182 -17.11 2.03 -9.33
CA SER A 182 -17.03 0.57 -9.19
C SER A 182 -18.37 0.01 -8.72
N LYS A 183 -18.81 -1.10 -9.31
CA LYS A 183 -20.01 -1.83 -8.88
C LYS A 183 -19.82 -2.57 -7.55
N THR A 184 -18.57 -2.82 -7.15
CA THR A 184 -18.23 -3.64 -5.97
C THR A 184 -18.35 -2.91 -4.65
N LYS A 185 -18.22 -1.57 -4.65
CA LYS A 185 -18.30 -0.74 -3.42
C LYS A 185 -18.78 0.66 -3.76
N LYS A 186 -19.73 1.19 -2.96
CA LYS A 186 -20.11 2.60 -3.03
C LYS A 186 -18.89 3.48 -2.79
N VAL A 187 -18.54 4.32 -3.77
CA VAL A 187 -17.33 5.16 -3.72
C VAL A 187 -17.57 6.32 -2.76
N ARG A 188 -16.90 6.31 -1.61
CA ARG A 188 -16.92 7.41 -0.63
C ARG A 188 -15.92 8.52 -0.96
N TYR A 189 -14.76 8.13 -1.52
CA TYR A 189 -13.66 9.04 -1.81
C TYR A 189 -13.27 8.88 -3.28
N LYS A 190 -13.33 9.97 -4.03
CA LYS A 190 -12.90 10.01 -5.44
C LYS A 190 -11.47 10.57 -5.49
N ALA A 191 -10.53 9.80 -6.01
CA ALA A 191 -9.15 10.24 -6.16
C ALA A 191 -8.95 10.97 -7.50
N ARG A 192 -8.09 11.98 -7.49
CA ARG A 192 -7.65 12.72 -8.69
C ARG A 192 -6.26 12.24 -9.11
N LEU A 193 -5.97 12.18 -10.42
CA LEU A 193 -4.68 11.71 -10.94
C LEU A 193 -3.48 12.45 -10.31
N LYS A 194 -3.62 13.75 -10.06
CA LYS A 194 -2.60 14.60 -9.45
C LYS A 194 -2.06 14.06 -8.12
N VAL A 195 -2.87 13.30 -7.33
CA VAL A 195 -2.38 12.72 -6.06
C VAL A 195 -1.23 11.74 -6.27
N LEU A 196 -1.20 11.02 -7.39
CA LEU A 196 -0.13 10.06 -7.71
C LEU A 196 1.20 10.75 -7.99
N SER A 197 1.20 11.78 -8.85
CA SER A 197 2.40 12.55 -9.20
C SER A 197 2.94 13.34 -8.02
N ILE A 198 2.08 14.00 -7.23
CA ILE A 198 2.50 14.69 -6.00
C ILE A 198 3.12 13.71 -5.01
N THR A 199 2.49 12.55 -4.80
CA THR A 199 3.05 11.52 -3.89
C THR A 199 4.41 11.03 -4.38
N ARG A 200 4.59 10.85 -5.69
CA ARG A 200 5.88 10.44 -6.24
C ARG A 200 6.99 11.47 -5.98
N GLY A 201 6.66 12.75 -5.92
CA GLY A 201 7.62 13.82 -5.55
C GLY A 201 8.10 13.75 -4.09
N ILE A 202 7.36 13.10 -3.21
CA ILE A 202 7.70 13.04 -1.77
C ILE A 202 8.17 11.65 -1.29
N THR A 203 8.10 10.62 -2.13
CA THR A 203 8.53 9.25 -1.73
C THR A 203 8.85 8.35 -2.89
N ASN A 204 9.77 7.41 -2.65
CA ASN A 204 10.11 6.32 -3.57
C ASN A 204 9.36 5.01 -3.26
N ILE A 205 8.59 4.92 -2.18
CA ILE A 205 7.82 3.70 -1.91
C ILE A 205 6.73 3.49 -2.97
N PRO A 206 6.34 2.22 -3.23
CA PRO A 206 5.38 1.90 -4.28
C PRO A 206 4.02 2.58 -4.09
N ILE A 207 3.46 3.04 -5.20
CA ILE A 207 2.13 3.65 -5.26
C ILE A 207 1.18 2.70 -5.98
N VAL A 208 0.07 2.37 -5.34
CA VAL A 208 -1.01 1.51 -5.86
C VAL A 208 -2.23 2.36 -6.18
N ALA A 209 -2.71 2.32 -7.41
CA ALA A 209 -3.99 2.91 -7.79
C ALA A 209 -5.11 1.86 -7.70
N ILE A 210 -6.27 2.25 -7.14
CA ILE A 210 -7.43 1.35 -6.97
C ILE A 210 -8.75 2.04 -7.35
N GLY A 211 -9.73 1.24 -7.77
CA GLY A 211 -11.12 1.63 -7.97
C GLY A 211 -11.52 1.76 -9.43
N GLY A 212 -12.41 0.86 -9.90
CA GLY A 212 -13.01 0.85 -11.23
C GLY A 212 -12.04 0.72 -12.40
N ILE A 213 -10.85 0.15 -12.17
CA ILE A 213 -9.79 0.02 -13.17
C ILE A 213 -10.14 -1.12 -14.14
N LYS A 214 -10.00 -0.83 -15.45
CA LYS A 214 -10.23 -1.75 -16.56
C LYS A 214 -9.31 -1.42 -17.75
N ASP A 215 -9.34 -2.21 -18.78
CA ASP A 215 -8.53 -2.08 -20.00
C ASP A 215 -8.60 -0.70 -20.69
N THR A 216 -9.77 -0.06 -20.63
CA THR A 216 -10.00 1.24 -21.28
C THR A 216 -9.49 2.45 -20.48
N ASN A 217 -9.06 2.29 -19.21
CA ASN A 217 -8.73 3.44 -18.36
C ASN A 217 -7.43 3.33 -17.56
N TYR A 218 -6.77 2.18 -17.54
CA TYR A 218 -5.61 1.92 -16.67
C TYR A 218 -4.35 2.68 -17.07
N LYS A 219 -4.12 2.93 -18.39
CA LYS A 219 -2.89 3.54 -18.90
C LYS A 219 -2.63 4.92 -18.27
N LYS A 220 -3.68 5.73 -18.10
CA LYS A 220 -3.58 7.06 -17.46
C LYS A 220 -3.01 6.99 -16.04
N LEU A 221 -3.30 5.93 -15.29
CA LEU A 221 -2.79 5.76 -13.91
C LEU A 221 -1.29 5.45 -13.90
N LEU A 222 -0.81 4.61 -14.82
CA LEU A 222 0.61 4.29 -14.96
C LEU A 222 1.41 5.50 -15.42
N LEU A 223 0.90 6.26 -16.40
CA LEU A 223 1.49 7.52 -16.86
C LEU A 223 1.62 8.54 -15.72
N ASN A 224 0.65 8.57 -14.79
CA ASN A 224 0.69 9.41 -13.59
C ASN A 224 1.47 8.80 -12.42
N LYS A 225 2.41 7.88 -12.68
CA LYS A 225 3.37 7.32 -11.72
C LYS A 225 2.80 6.31 -10.72
N ALA A 226 1.63 5.71 -10.97
CA ALA A 226 1.25 4.49 -10.23
C ALA A 226 2.21 3.35 -10.59
N ASN A 227 2.65 2.58 -9.60
CA ASN A 227 3.50 1.39 -9.81
C ASN A 227 2.66 0.14 -10.00
N PHE A 228 1.52 0.07 -9.31
CA PHE A 228 0.62 -1.07 -9.33
C PHE A 228 -0.83 -0.64 -9.47
N LEU A 229 -1.62 -1.49 -10.12
CA LEU A 229 -3.05 -1.33 -10.34
C LEU A 229 -3.81 -2.39 -9.55
N ALA A 230 -4.57 -1.98 -8.54
CA ALA A 230 -5.38 -2.90 -7.73
C ALA A 230 -6.73 -3.16 -8.39
N ILE A 231 -6.92 -4.39 -8.86
CA ILE A 231 -8.05 -4.78 -9.70
C ILE A 231 -8.74 -6.02 -9.11
N SER A 232 -10.07 -6.03 -9.13
CA SER A 232 -10.88 -7.18 -8.73
C SER A 232 -11.99 -7.44 -9.75
N ASP A 233 -12.98 -6.57 -9.79
CA ASP A 233 -14.24 -6.74 -10.53
C ASP A 233 -14.04 -6.97 -12.03
N TYR A 234 -13.18 -6.18 -12.67
CA TYR A 234 -12.87 -6.31 -14.08
C TYR A 234 -12.30 -7.70 -14.44
N ILE A 235 -11.58 -8.33 -13.52
CA ILE A 235 -10.98 -9.65 -13.75
C ILE A 235 -11.95 -10.78 -13.41
N TRP A 236 -12.63 -10.70 -12.25
CA TRP A 236 -13.42 -11.81 -11.76
C TRP A 236 -14.88 -11.83 -12.25
N ASN A 237 -15.44 -10.64 -12.56
CA ASN A 237 -16.85 -10.46 -12.92
C ASN A 237 -17.03 -9.89 -14.33
N ASN A 238 -16.04 -10.04 -15.20
CA ASN A 238 -16.13 -9.64 -16.60
C ASN A 238 -17.14 -10.54 -17.32
N LYS A 239 -18.09 -9.94 -18.03
CA LYS A 239 -19.12 -10.69 -18.74
C LYS A 239 -18.68 -11.18 -20.13
N LYS A 240 -17.64 -10.54 -20.71
CA LYS A 240 -17.18 -10.80 -22.08
C LYS A 240 -15.88 -11.59 -22.14
N LEU A 241 -15.06 -11.52 -21.09
CA LEU A 241 -13.72 -12.10 -21.03
C LEU A 241 -13.62 -13.06 -19.84
N ASN A 242 -12.93 -14.18 -20.02
CA ASN A 242 -12.51 -14.98 -18.88
C ASN A 242 -11.40 -14.25 -18.08
N PRO A 243 -11.12 -14.64 -16.82
CA PRO A 243 -10.16 -13.92 -15.98
C PRO A 243 -8.75 -13.79 -16.57
N ARG A 244 -8.25 -14.78 -17.32
CA ARG A 244 -6.95 -14.73 -17.98
C ARG A 244 -6.93 -13.75 -19.14
N GLU A 245 -7.97 -13.76 -19.98
CA GLU A 245 -8.15 -12.80 -21.08
C GLU A 245 -8.24 -11.37 -20.55
N ALA A 246 -9.02 -11.15 -19.48
CA ALA A 246 -9.13 -9.84 -18.84
C ALA A 246 -7.77 -9.31 -18.35
N VAL A 247 -6.92 -10.16 -17.78
CA VAL A 247 -5.55 -9.77 -17.39
C VAL A 247 -4.70 -9.48 -18.64
N ASN A 248 -4.85 -10.24 -19.71
CA ASN A 248 -4.06 -10.03 -20.92
C ASN A 248 -4.41 -8.73 -21.65
N LYS A 249 -5.63 -8.22 -21.53
CA LYS A 249 -6.04 -6.89 -22.05
C LYS A 249 -5.38 -5.71 -21.31
N LEU A 250 -4.78 -5.95 -20.15
CA LEU A 250 -4.00 -4.94 -19.40
C LEU A 250 -2.53 -5.03 -19.83
N VAL A 251 -2.21 -4.37 -20.93
CA VAL A 251 -0.86 -4.41 -21.56
C VAL A 251 -0.25 -3.01 -21.60
#